data_71d030e48612ebebf7ab39fa5ed87cd5
#
_entry.id   71d030e48612ebebf7ab39fa5ed87cd5
#
_cell.length_a   1.000
_cell.length_b   1.000
_cell.length_c   1.000
_cell.angle_alpha   90.00
_cell.angle_beta   90.00
_cell.angle_gamma   90.00
#
_symmetry.space_group_name_H-M   'P 1'
#
loop_
_entity.id
_entity.type
_entity.pdbx_description
1 polymer ?
#
loop_
_entity_poly.entity_id
_entity_poly.type
_entity_poly.pdbx_seq_one_letter_code
_entity_poly.pdbx_strand_id
1 'polypeptide(L)'
;MPLGSDAAAAARNFATKLFNATKFALMNGAGVAALPNREELSDADRWILDRAEEIRAKVDAYLDDYQFAKANELLYHFTWDELCDWYLEIAKTQIPRDGMSEQGRNTQIVLGRVLDVVLRLLHPTMPFVTEAVSYTHLTLPTTPY
;
A
#
# COMPACT_ATOMS: atom_id res chain seq x y z
N MET A 1 17.00 15.54 13.93
CA MET A 1 16.70 14.21 13.42
C MET A 1 17.89 13.30 13.57
N PRO A 2 17.69 12.17 14.21
CA PRO A 2 18.81 11.27 14.39
C PRO A 2 19.30 10.73 13.04
N LEU A 3 20.57 10.73 12.89
CA LEU A 3 21.24 10.11 11.76
C LEU A 3 21.92 8.84 12.27
N GLY A 4 22.05 7.85 11.44
CA GLY A 4 22.74 6.64 11.81
C GLY A 4 21.81 5.52 12.22
N SER A 5 22.07 4.87 13.35
CA SER A 5 21.41 3.63 13.72
C SER A 5 19.89 3.76 13.90
N ASP A 6 19.43 4.88 14.47
CA ASP A 6 17.99 5.06 14.71
C ASP A 6 17.23 5.26 13.40
N ALA A 7 17.79 6.05 12.49
CA ALA A 7 17.17 6.27 11.19
C ALA A 7 17.20 4.98 10.36
N ALA A 8 18.28 4.23 10.42
CA ALA A 8 18.39 2.95 9.72
C ALA A 8 17.41 1.93 10.28
N ALA A 9 17.26 1.89 11.62
CA ALA A 9 16.31 1.00 12.25
C ALA A 9 14.88 1.34 11.87
N ALA A 10 14.53 2.62 11.84
CA ALA A 10 13.19 3.06 11.44
C ALA A 10 12.91 2.67 9.98
N ALA A 11 13.89 2.87 9.10
CA ALA A 11 13.74 2.50 7.70
C ALA A 11 13.55 0.98 7.53
N ARG A 12 14.33 0.18 8.27
CA ARG A 12 14.17 -1.27 8.24
C ARG A 12 12.81 -1.72 8.75
N ASN A 13 12.32 -1.11 9.83
CA ASN A 13 11.02 -1.43 10.38
C ASN A 13 9.90 -1.10 9.39
N PHE A 14 10.00 0.04 8.72
CA PHE A 14 9.04 0.41 7.69
C PHE A 14 9.07 -0.57 6.52
N ALA A 15 10.26 -0.90 6.05
CA ALA A 15 10.43 -1.86 4.96
C ALA A 15 9.86 -3.23 5.34
N THR A 16 10.13 -3.69 6.55
CA THR A 16 9.60 -4.97 7.04
C THR A 16 8.08 -4.95 7.09
N LYS A 17 7.50 -3.87 7.57
CA LYS A 17 6.05 -3.76 7.65
C LYS A 17 5.41 -3.76 6.26
N LEU A 18 5.98 -3.02 5.33
CA LEU A 18 5.51 -2.99 3.96
C LEU A 18 5.66 -4.35 3.28
N PHE A 19 6.79 -5.02 3.51
CA PHE A 19 7.05 -6.35 3.00
C PHE A 19 6.01 -7.34 3.51
N ASN A 20 5.72 -7.32 4.81
CA ASN A 20 4.73 -8.22 5.40
C ASN A 20 3.33 -7.95 4.89
N ALA A 21 2.97 -6.70 4.68
CA ALA A 21 1.68 -6.34 4.10
C ALA A 21 1.55 -6.87 2.69
N THR A 22 2.59 -6.73 1.88
CA THR A 22 2.61 -7.23 0.52
C THR A 22 2.52 -8.76 0.49
N LYS A 23 3.27 -9.42 1.37
CA LYS A 23 3.23 -10.87 1.49
C LYS A 23 1.83 -11.36 1.86
N PHE A 24 1.19 -10.70 2.82
CA PHE A 24 -0.19 -11.02 3.18
C PHE A 24 -1.12 -10.88 1.98
N ALA A 25 -0.99 -9.80 1.24
CA ALA A 25 -1.82 -9.57 0.06
C ALA A 25 -1.66 -10.69 -0.96
N LEU A 26 -0.43 -11.07 -1.26
CA LEU A 26 -0.17 -12.13 -2.24
C LEU A 26 -0.66 -13.49 -1.77
N MET A 27 -0.48 -13.81 -0.50
CA MET A 27 -0.94 -15.07 0.05
C MET A 27 -2.45 -15.19 -0.02
N ASN A 28 -3.16 -14.08 -0.09
CA ASN A 28 -4.61 -14.04 -0.17
C ASN A 28 -5.09 -13.73 -1.59
N GLY A 29 -4.21 -13.85 -2.58
CA GLY A 29 -4.59 -13.76 -3.98
C GLY A 29 -4.74 -12.37 -4.53
N ALA A 30 -4.19 -11.37 -3.87
CA ALA A 30 -4.25 -10.01 -4.40
C ALA A 30 -3.52 -9.93 -5.72
N GLY A 31 -4.13 -9.26 -6.67
CA GLY A 31 -3.56 -9.13 -7.99
C GLY A 31 -4.04 -7.85 -8.66
N VAL A 32 -3.53 -7.63 -9.86
CA VAL A 32 -3.95 -6.48 -10.65
C VAL A 32 -5.17 -6.88 -11.47
N ALA A 33 -6.30 -6.37 -11.07
CA ALA A 33 -7.56 -6.62 -11.77
C ALA A 33 -8.35 -5.31 -11.82
N ALA A 34 -9.37 -5.30 -12.66
CA ALA A 34 -10.25 -4.15 -12.74
C ALA A 34 -11.02 -3.98 -11.44
N LEU A 35 -11.12 -2.74 -10.97
CA LEU A 35 -11.88 -2.45 -9.76
C LEU A 35 -13.36 -2.75 -9.98
N PRO A 36 -14.02 -3.37 -8.99
CA PRO A 36 -15.47 -3.49 -9.02
C PRO A 36 -16.16 -2.14 -8.94
N ASN A 37 -17.44 -2.11 -9.20
CA ASN A 37 -18.23 -0.92 -9.00
C ASN A 37 -18.25 -0.53 -7.53
N ARG A 38 -18.30 0.76 -7.25
CA ARG A 38 -18.26 1.24 -5.86
C ARG A 38 -19.37 0.65 -4.99
N GLU A 39 -20.52 0.38 -5.57
CA GLU A 39 -21.65 -0.20 -4.83
C GLU A 39 -21.38 -1.62 -4.37
N GLU A 40 -20.48 -2.31 -5.02
CA GLU A 40 -20.11 -3.69 -4.68
C GLU A 40 -19.03 -3.76 -3.59
N LEU A 41 -18.44 -2.62 -3.26
CA LEU A 41 -17.36 -2.56 -2.29
C LEU A 41 -17.91 -2.33 -0.88
N SER A 42 -17.21 -2.83 0.13
CA SER A 42 -17.54 -2.52 1.52
C SER A 42 -17.20 -1.06 1.83
N ASP A 43 -17.70 -0.56 2.93
CA ASP A 43 -17.39 0.80 3.37
C ASP A 43 -15.89 0.98 3.59
N ALA A 44 -15.24 -0.02 4.18
CA ALA A 44 -13.79 0.01 4.41
C ALA A 44 -13.02 0.04 3.09
N ASP A 45 -13.44 -0.76 2.11
CA ASP A 45 -12.80 -0.81 0.80
C ASP A 45 -12.92 0.53 0.08
N ARG A 46 -14.10 1.13 0.11
CA ARG A 46 -14.30 2.47 -0.48
C ARG A 46 -13.46 3.52 0.21
N TRP A 47 -13.41 3.45 1.54
CA TRP A 47 -12.64 4.42 2.32
C TRP A 47 -11.16 4.40 1.98
N ILE A 48 -10.57 3.20 1.94
CA ILE A 48 -9.13 3.10 1.67
C ILE A 48 -8.79 3.52 0.25
N LEU A 49 -9.64 3.23 -0.72
CA LEU A 49 -9.45 3.67 -2.10
C LEU A 49 -9.49 5.19 -2.21
N ASP A 50 -10.49 5.81 -1.59
CA ASP A 50 -10.63 7.26 -1.61
C ASP A 50 -9.46 7.92 -0.89
N ARG A 51 -9.04 7.34 0.22
CA ARG A 51 -7.90 7.84 0.97
C ARG A 51 -6.60 7.73 0.19
N ALA A 52 -6.39 6.62 -0.48
CA ALA A 52 -5.21 6.43 -1.32
C ALA A 52 -5.15 7.48 -2.43
N GLU A 53 -6.28 7.79 -3.05
CA GLU A 53 -6.32 8.81 -4.09
C GLU A 53 -6.04 10.20 -3.51
N GLU A 54 -6.59 10.52 -2.36
CA GLU A 54 -6.31 11.77 -1.67
C GLU A 54 -4.82 11.90 -1.33
N ILE A 55 -4.21 10.83 -0.82
CA ILE A 55 -2.78 10.81 -0.50
C ILE A 55 -1.95 10.98 -1.76
N ARG A 56 -2.31 10.29 -2.85
CA ARG A 56 -1.61 10.43 -4.10
C ARG A 56 -1.59 11.88 -4.58
N ALA A 57 -2.73 12.54 -4.55
CA ALA A 57 -2.83 13.92 -4.99
C ALA A 57 -1.99 14.86 -4.11
N LYS A 58 -2.01 14.65 -2.80
CA LYS A 58 -1.22 15.46 -1.87
C LYS A 58 0.28 15.23 -2.05
N VAL A 59 0.69 13.99 -2.24
CA VAL A 59 2.09 13.67 -2.46
C VAL A 59 2.58 14.30 -3.75
N ASP A 60 1.80 14.20 -4.82
CA ASP A 60 2.16 14.84 -6.09
C ASP A 60 2.32 16.35 -5.93
N ALA A 61 1.43 16.99 -5.19
CA ALA A 61 1.52 18.42 -4.93
C ALA A 61 2.76 18.78 -4.13
N TYR A 62 3.09 17.99 -3.10
CA TYR A 62 4.30 18.23 -2.33
C TYR A 62 5.57 18.04 -3.17
N LEU A 63 5.59 17.02 -4.02
CA LEU A 63 6.75 16.78 -4.89
C LEU A 63 6.92 17.89 -5.93
N ASP A 64 5.81 18.38 -6.47
CA ASP A 64 5.85 19.50 -7.42
C ASP A 64 6.39 20.76 -6.76
N ASP A 65 6.16 20.93 -5.47
CA ASP A 65 6.64 22.08 -4.70
C ASP A 65 7.98 21.80 -4.00
N TYR A 66 8.65 20.70 -4.35
CA TYR A 66 9.93 20.28 -3.77
C TYR A 66 9.89 20.06 -2.26
N GLN A 67 8.73 19.75 -1.70
CA GLN A 67 8.58 19.47 -0.27
C GLN A 67 8.68 17.97 0.00
N PHE A 68 9.85 17.41 -0.20
CA PHE A 68 10.06 15.96 -0.13
C PHE A 68 9.83 15.38 1.26
N ALA A 69 10.22 16.12 2.30
CA ALA A 69 10.03 15.63 3.67
C ALA A 69 8.55 15.48 4.00
N LYS A 70 7.72 16.43 3.56
CA LYS A 70 6.28 16.36 3.78
C LYS A 70 5.65 15.21 3.00
N ALA A 71 6.09 15.01 1.77
CA ALA A 71 5.61 13.90 0.96
C ALA A 71 5.93 12.56 1.63
N ASN A 72 7.16 12.39 2.12
CA ASN A 72 7.58 11.16 2.77
C ASN A 72 6.85 10.93 4.08
N GLU A 73 6.66 11.96 4.88
CA GLU A 73 5.94 11.85 6.13
C GLU A 73 4.48 11.43 5.90
N LEU A 74 3.84 12.03 4.93
CA LEU A 74 2.46 11.69 4.60
C LEU A 74 2.34 10.23 4.12
N LEU A 75 3.25 9.79 3.24
CA LEU A 75 3.27 8.41 2.78
C LEU A 75 3.55 7.42 3.90
N TYR A 76 4.48 7.76 4.78
CA TYR A 76 4.82 6.91 5.91
C TYR A 76 3.60 6.69 6.81
N HIS A 77 2.92 7.79 7.19
CA HIS A 77 1.77 7.68 8.06
C HIS A 77 0.59 6.96 7.40
N PHE A 78 0.34 7.23 6.13
CA PHE A 78 -0.71 6.52 5.43
C PHE A 78 -0.41 5.02 5.39
N THR A 79 0.79 4.66 5.01
CA THR A 79 1.16 3.25 4.85
C THR A 79 1.14 2.52 6.18
N TRP A 80 1.72 3.11 7.22
CA TRP A 80 1.84 2.45 8.51
C TRP A 80 0.52 2.42 9.26
N ASP A 81 -0.11 3.59 9.42
CA ASP A 81 -1.27 3.72 10.30
C ASP A 81 -2.57 3.31 9.62
N GLU A 82 -2.79 3.78 8.41
CA GLU A 82 -4.08 3.60 7.75
C GLU A 82 -4.12 2.30 6.96
N LEU A 83 -3.11 2.00 6.19
CA LEU A 83 -3.09 0.78 5.40
C LEU A 83 -2.75 -0.44 6.26
N CYS A 84 -1.61 -0.43 6.93
CA CYS A 84 -1.14 -1.62 7.63
C CYS A 84 -1.84 -1.87 8.95
N ASP A 85 -1.97 -0.84 9.79
CA ASP A 85 -2.54 -1.04 11.13
C ASP A 85 -4.07 -1.13 11.09
N TRP A 86 -4.72 -0.39 10.21
CA TRP A 86 -6.18 -0.34 10.19
C TRP A 86 -6.78 -1.20 9.09
N TYR A 87 -6.47 -0.91 7.84
CA TYR A 87 -7.16 -1.56 6.72
C TYR A 87 -6.84 -3.05 6.63
N LEU A 88 -5.57 -3.44 6.83
CA LEU A 88 -5.22 -4.86 6.76
C LEU A 88 -5.95 -5.69 7.82
N GLU A 89 -6.17 -5.14 9.00
CA GLU A 89 -6.93 -5.85 10.03
C GLU A 89 -8.38 -6.05 9.62
N ILE A 90 -8.97 -5.06 8.97
CA ILE A 90 -10.32 -5.20 8.42
C ILE A 90 -10.33 -6.19 7.27
N ALA A 91 -9.35 -6.11 6.38
CA ALA A 91 -9.25 -7.02 5.24
C ALA A 91 -9.18 -8.48 5.68
N LYS A 92 -8.51 -8.76 6.79
CA LYS A 92 -8.45 -10.12 7.34
C LYS A 92 -9.82 -10.66 7.70
N THR A 93 -10.75 -9.79 8.09
CA THR A 93 -12.12 -10.21 8.41
C THR A 93 -12.97 -10.35 7.15
N GLN A 94 -12.64 -9.64 6.09
CA GLN A 94 -13.43 -9.66 4.85
C GLN A 94 -13.01 -10.77 3.90
N ILE A 95 -11.81 -11.32 4.06
CA ILE A 95 -11.31 -12.42 3.25
C ILE A 95 -11.47 -13.73 4.04
N PRO A 96 -12.42 -14.59 3.68
CA PRO A 96 -12.64 -15.82 4.44
C PRO A 96 -11.51 -16.83 4.21
N ARG A 97 -11.25 -17.64 5.23
CA ARG A 97 -10.19 -18.66 5.16
C ARG A 97 -10.58 -19.84 4.30
N ASP A 98 -11.87 -20.16 4.27
CA ASP A 98 -12.36 -21.43 3.73
C ASP A 98 -12.77 -21.35 2.28
N GLY A 99 -12.79 -20.19 1.72
CA GLY A 99 -13.25 -20.02 0.35
C GLY A 99 -13.38 -18.57 0.01
N MET A 100 -13.59 -18.33 -1.26
CA MET A 100 -13.63 -16.98 -1.77
C MET A 100 -15.07 -16.49 -1.83
N SER A 101 -15.37 -15.47 -1.06
CA SER A 101 -16.61 -14.73 -1.22
C SER A 101 -16.40 -13.63 -2.25
N GLU A 102 -17.50 -13.09 -2.76
CA GLU A 102 -17.40 -11.93 -3.66
C GLU A 102 -16.77 -10.74 -2.95
N GLN A 103 -17.17 -10.50 -1.70
CA GLN A 103 -16.56 -9.44 -0.90
C GLN A 103 -15.07 -9.68 -0.68
N GLY A 104 -14.67 -10.91 -0.39
CA GLY A 104 -13.26 -11.23 -0.20
C GLY A 104 -12.45 -10.99 -1.46
N ARG A 105 -12.99 -11.34 -2.61
CA ARG A 105 -12.32 -11.10 -3.90
C ARG A 105 -12.19 -9.60 -4.15
N ASN A 106 -13.24 -8.84 -3.89
CA ASN A 106 -13.22 -7.39 -4.05
C ASN A 106 -12.18 -6.75 -3.12
N THR A 107 -12.10 -7.21 -1.89
CA THR A 107 -11.10 -6.73 -0.93
C THR A 107 -9.68 -7.02 -1.40
N GLN A 108 -9.45 -8.19 -1.98
CA GLN A 108 -8.14 -8.52 -2.56
C GLN A 108 -7.76 -7.57 -3.69
N ILE A 109 -8.71 -7.25 -4.55
CA ILE A 109 -8.49 -6.33 -5.66
C ILE A 109 -8.16 -4.92 -5.13
N VAL A 110 -8.92 -4.46 -4.15
CA VAL A 110 -8.68 -3.16 -3.52
C VAL A 110 -7.31 -3.12 -2.86
N LEU A 111 -6.97 -4.15 -2.11
CA LEU A 111 -5.68 -4.22 -1.42
C LEU A 111 -4.52 -4.17 -2.43
N GLY A 112 -4.61 -4.94 -3.49
CA GLY A 112 -3.61 -4.92 -4.55
C GLY A 112 -3.47 -3.56 -5.19
N ARG A 113 -4.59 -2.88 -5.45
CA ARG A 113 -4.58 -1.54 -6.04
C ARG A 113 -3.94 -0.51 -5.12
N VAL A 114 -4.28 -0.53 -3.85
CA VAL A 114 -3.72 0.41 -2.88
C VAL A 114 -2.22 0.18 -2.69
N LEU A 115 -1.80 -1.07 -2.61
CA LEU A 115 -0.37 -1.39 -2.51
C LEU A 115 0.40 -0.92 -3.74
N ASP A 116 -0.17 -1.08 -4.92
CA ASP A 116 0.45 -0.58 -6.15
C ASP A 116 0.65 0.93 -6.10
N VAL A 117 -0.36 1.67 -5.67
CA VAL A 117 -0.26 3.12 -5.51
C VAL A 117 0.86 3.50 -4.54
N VAL A 118 0.90 2.84 -3.38
CA VAL A 118 1.90 3.11 -2.36
C VAL A 118 3.31 2.86 -2.90
N LEU A 119 3.51 1.73 -3.56
CA LEU A 119 4.83 1.38 -4.10
C LEU A 119 5.30 2.39 -5.15
N ARG A 120 4.39 2.83 -6.01
CA ARG A 120 4.73 3.85 -7.02
C ARG A 120 5.10 5.18 -6.39
N LEU A 121 4.37 5.58 -5.35
CA LEU A 121 4.64 6.84 -4.66
C LEU A 121 5.92 6.78 -3.84
N LEU A 122 6.26 5.63 -3.29
CA LEU A 122 7.48 5.47 -2.50
C LEU A 122 8.74 5.33 -3.36
N HIS A 123 8.61 4.89 -4.58
CA HIS A 123 9.79 4.56 -5.41
C HIS A 123 10.79 5.71 -5.53
N PRO A 124 10.38 6.97 -5.78
CA PRO A 124 11.35 8.05 -5.91
C PRO A 124 12.21 8.29 -4.68
N THR A 125 11.70 7.95 -3.50
CA THR A 125 12.39 8.23 -2.25
C THR A 125 12.98 6.99 -1.59
N MET A 126 12.44 5.81 -1.92
CA MET A 126 12.88 4.55 -1.34
C MET A 126 12.97 3.46 -2.43
N PRO A 127 13.77 3.69 -3.48
CA PRO A 127 13.76 2.78 -4.63
C PRO A 127 14.21 1.36 -4.28
N PHE A 128 15.15 1.22 -3.35
CA PHE A 128 15.62 -0.11 -2.97
C PHE A 128 14.55 -0.93 -2.29
N VAL A 129 13.74 -0.28 -1.45
CA VAL A 129 12.64 -0.97 -0.76
C VAL A 129 11.58 -1.39 -1.75
N THR A 130 11.18 -0.48 -2.64
CA THR A 130 10.11 -0.77 -3.59
C THR A 130 10.52 -1.79 -4.63
N GLU A 131 11.75 -1.77 -5.07
CA GLU A 131 12.26 -2.78 -6.00
C GLU A 131 12.31 -4.15 -5.35
N ALA A 132 12.79 -4.25 -4.13
CA ALA A 132 12.85 -5.52 -3.42
C ALA A 132 11.46 -6.11 -3.23
N VAL A 133 10.49 -5.29 -2.84
CA VAL A 133 9.12 -5.74 -2.65
C VAL A 133 8.50 -6.17 -3.98
N SER A 134 8.64 -5.36 -5.01
CA SER A 134 8.07 -5.66 -6.33
C SER A 134 8.70 -6.91 -6.95
N TYR A 135 10.01 -7.02 -6.84
CA TYR A 135 10.74 -8.13 -7.43
C TYR A 135 10.42 -9.45 -6.77
N THR A 136 10.33 -9.48 -5.44
CA THR A 136 10.14 -10.73 -4.73
C THR A 136 8.69 -11.17 -4.64
N HIS A 137 7.74 -10.26 -4.73
CA HIS A 137 6.37 -10.57 -4.37
C HIS A 137 5.31 -10.15 -5.36
N LEU A 138 5.53 -9.07 -6.08
CA LEU A 138 4.52 -8.59 -6.99
C LEU A 138 4.99 -8.76 -8.41
N THR A 139 4.27 -9.56 -9.11
CA THR A 139 4.30 -9.46 -10.53
C THR A 139 3.46 -8.24 -10.90
N LEU A 140 3.88 -7.09 -10.51
CA LEU A 140 3.28 -5.87 -10.99
C LEU A 140 3.75 -5.73 -12.43
N PRO A 141 2.90 -6.08 -13.36
CA PRO A 141 3.42 -6.48 -14.66
C PRO A 141 3.97 -5.36 -15.47
N THR A 142 3.93 -4.22 -15.08
CA THR A 142 4.15 -3.32 -16.13
C THR A 142 4.66 -2.05 -15.77
N THR A 143 5.13 -1.95 -14.59
CA THR A 143 5.33 -0.61 -14.24
C THR A 143 6.75 -0.30 -14.10
N PRO A 144 7.30 0.29 -15.12
CA PRO A 144 8.54 0.98 -14.93
C PRO A 144 8.24 2.12 -13.97
N TYR A 145 8.90 2.10 -12.91
CA TYR A 145 8.83 3.21 -12.02
C TYR A 145 9.69 4.36 -12.57
#